data_851ce360393c04ef3cafe5ed6cfc5efa
#
_entry.id   851ce360393c04ef3cafe5ed6cfc5efa
#
_cell.length_a   1.000
_cell.length_b   1.000
_cell.length_c   1.000
_cell.angle_alpha   90.00
_cell.angle_beta   90.00
_cell.angle_gamma   90.00
#
_symmetry.space_group_name_H-M   'P 1'
#
loop_
_entity.id
_entity.type
_entity.pdbx_description
1 polymer ?
#
loop_
_entity_poly.entity_id
_entity_poly.type
_entity_poly.pdbx_seq_one_letter_code
_entity_poly.pdbx_strand_id
1 'polypeptide(L)'
;MNITELTVHELLEKLKNKELTSAEITKAYVDRINEKEKDVQAFITPLTDEAIKKAEEIDKKIEAGESKTELAGIPIGIKDNMCTKGVKTTCGSKMLENFVSPYNATAMEKINAEDMIMLGKLNMDEFAMGSSTEYSHFHTTKNPWNLNTVPGGSSGGSAAAVAANLVPWALGSDTGGSIRQPASLCGIVGLKPTYGLVSRYGLVAFASSLDQIGPMTKDVKDAAILLNVISGHDEKDTTSAEIEKKDYTKCLKNDVKGLKIGVPKEYFGEGINPEVKAKVEEAIEKYKELGAEIEEFSLDIADYSLATYYIIAPAEAS
;
A
#
# COMPACT_ATOMS: atom_id res chain seq x y z
N MET A 1 13.73 -16.43 -15.31
CA MET A 1 13.43 -15.65 -14.09
C MET A 1 12.28 -14.73 -14.44
N ASN A 2 11.20 -14.75 -13.67
CA ASN A 2 10.07 -13.84 -13.91
C ASN A 2 10.30 -12.56 -13.08
N ILE A 3 10.64 -11.46 -13.75
CA ILE A 3 10.98 -10.17 -13.10
C ILE A 3 9.82 -9.69 -12.23
N THR A 4 8.58 -9.86 -12.67
CA THR A 4 7.41 -9.33 -11.97
C THR A 4 7.07 -10.10 -10.67
N GLU A 5 7.64 -11.29 -10.45
CA GLU A 5 7.45 -12.07 -9.21
C GLU A 5 8.47 -11.68 -8.12
N LEU A 6 9.57 -11.04 -8.48
CA LEU A 6 10.57 -10.60 -7.52
C LEU A 6 10.01 -9.57 -6.54
N THR A 7 10.53 -9.59 -5.31
CA THR A 7 10.32 -8.54 -4.32
C THR A 7 11.14 -7.31 -4.69
N VAL A 8 10.82 -6.15 -4.09
CA VAL A 8 11.58 -4.93 -4.41
C VAL A 8 13.04 -5.04 -3.98
N HIS A 9 13.31 -5.61 -2.81
CA HIS A 9 14.69 -5.75 -2.38
C HIS A 9 15.51 -6.70 -3.27
N GLU A 10 14.88 -7.72 -3.88
CA GLU A 10 15.54 -8.56 -4.91
C GLU A 10 15.76 -7.78 -6.20
N LEU A 11 14.80 -6.95 -6.64
CA LEU A 11 14.99 -6.06 -7.80
C LEU A 11 16.13 -5.07 -7.58
N LEU A 12 16.25 -4.51 -6.37
CA LEU A 12 17.35 -3.62 -6.00
C LEU A 12 18.72 -4.31 -6.09
N GLU A 13 18.81 -5.55 -5.63
CA GLU A 13 20.04 -6.34 -5.78
C GLU A 13 20.40 -6.54 -7.26
N LYS A 14 19.40 -6.82 -8.12
CA LYS A 14 19.61 -6.98 -9.56
C LYS A 14 20.08 -5.69 -10.24
N LEU A 15 19.48 -4.54 -9.89
CA LEU A 15 19.89 -3.23 -10.37
C LEU A 15 21.33 -2.91 -9.93
N LYS A 16 21.64 -3.10 -8.66
CA LYS A 16 22.98 -2.85 -8.09
C LYS A 16 24.06 -3.70 -8.75
N ASN A 17 23.74 -4.95 -9.04
CA ASN A 17 24.64 -5.87 -9.70
C ASN A 17 24.70 -5.69 -11.23
N LYS A 18 23.92 -4.73 -11.79
CA LYS A 18 23.78 -4.51 -13.23
C LYS A 18 23.29 -5.75 -14.00
N GLU A 19 22.53 -6.61 -13.32
CA GLU A 19 21.88 -7.77 -13.94
C GLU A 19 20.57 -7.39 -14.64
N LEU A 20 19.94 -6.29 -14.21
CA LEU A 20 18.77 -5.66 -14.81
C LEU A 20 18.96 -4.15 -14.84
N THR A 21 18.28 -3.50 -15.79
CA THR A 21 18.11 -2.05 -15.87
C THR A 21 16.72 -1.63 -15.37
N SER A 22 16.54 -0.35 -15.06
CA SER A 22 15.23 0.20 -14.72
C SER A 22 14.23 0.04 -15.86
N ALA A 23 14.69 0.24 -17.11
CA ALA A 23 13.86 0.08 -18.30
C ALA A 23 13.39 -1.38 -18.48
N GLU A 24 14.24 -2.37 -18.24
CA GLU A 24 13.86 -3.78 -18.31
C GLU A 24 12.83 -4.16 -17.23
N ILE A 25 13.04 -3.68 -15.99
CA ILE A 25 12.11 -3.90 -14.90
C ILE A 25 10.76 -3.25 -15.22
N THR A 26 10.76 -1.97 -15.57
CA THR A 26 9.54 -1.21 -15.89
C THR A 26 8.80 -1.84 -17.06
N LYS A 27 9.51 -2.23 -18.11
CA LYS A 27 8.91 -2.90 -19.26
C LYS A 27 8.24 -4.23 -18.88
N ALA A 28 8.87 -5.03 -18.04
CA ALA A 28 8.28 -6.29 -17.57
C ALA A 28 6.93 -6.06 -16.85
N TYR A 29 6.84 -5.02 -16.00
CA TYR A 29 5.57 -4.66 -15.36
C TYR A 29 4.55 -4.08 -16.34
N VAL A 30 4.96 -3.26 -17.31
CA VAL A 30 4.08 -2.75 -18.38
C VAL A 30 3.53 -3.89 -19.23
N ASP A 31 4.36 -4.85 -19.63
CA ASP A 31 3.93 -6.03 -20.38
C ASP A 31 2.91 -6.85 -19.55
N ARG A 32 3.14 -6.98 -18.24
CA ARG A 32 2.21 -7.65 -17.31
C ARG A 32 0.89 -6.88 -17.16
N ILE A 33 0.91 -5.56 -17.08
CA ILE A 33 -0.29 -4.72 -17.08
C ILE A 33 -1.08 -4.96 -18.37
N ASN A 34 -0.45 -4.88 -19.53
CA ASN A 34 -1.10 -5.10 -20.83
C ASN A 34 -1.74 -6.50 -20.93
N GLU A 35 -1.17 -7.52 -20.28
CA GLU A 35 -1.71 -8.88 -20.27
C GLU A 35 -2.92 -9.02 -19.36
N LYS A 36 -2.86 -8.49 -18.12
CA LYS A 36 -3.79 -8.85 -17.04
C LYS A 36 -4.73 -7.75 -16.58
N GLU A 37 -4.46 -6.48 -16.89
CA GLU A 37 -5.26 -5.36 -16.37
C GLU A 37 -6.73 -5.43 -16.80
N LYS A 38 -7.01 -5.90 -18.01
CA LYS A 38 -8.39 -6.08 -18.51
C LYS A 38 -9.22 -7.05 -17.64
N ASP A 39 -8.56 -7.99 -16.95
CA ASP A 39 -9.21 -8.99 -16.11
C ASP A 39 -9.30 -8.51 -14.65
N VAL A 40 -8.25 -7.83 -14.15
CA VAL A 40 -8.14 -7.40 -12.75
C VAL A 40 -8.77 -6.04 -12.51
N GLN A 41 -8.62 -5.10 -13.45
CA GLN A 41 -9.14 -3.74 -13.36
C GLN A 41 -8.64 -2.99 -12.12
N ALA A 42 -7.32 -3.00 -11.93
CA ALA A 42 -6.68 -2.38 -10.78
C ALA A 42 -6.36 -0.89 -10.96
N PHE A 43 -6.23 -0.40 -12.20
CA PHE A 43 -5.84 0.99 -12.50
C PHE A 43 -7.05 1.83 -12.94
N ILE A 44 -7.14 3.08 -12.45
CA ILE A 44 -7.99 4.12 -13.07
C ILE A 44 -7.21 4.83 -14.18
N THR A 45 -5.96 5.18 -13.90
CA THR A 45 -5.10 5.92 -14.83
C THR A 45 -3.75 5.21 -14.94
N PRO A 46 -3.57 4.28 -15.87
CA PRO A 46 -2.25 3.72 -16.17
C PRO A 46 -1.37 4.79 -16.84
N LEU A 47 -0.07 4.79 -16.53
CA LEU A 47 0.94 5.73 -17.05
C LEU A 47 2.11 4.96 -17.67
N THR A 48 1.79 3.92 -18.44
CA THR A 48 2.76 2.95 -18.94
C THR A 48 3.81 3.54 -19.87
N ASP A 49 3.41 4.41 -20.77
CA ASP A 49 4.31 5.04 -21.74
C ASP A 49 5.26 6.05 -21.08
N GLU A 50 4.72 6.83 -20.13
CA GLU A 50 5.50 7.79 -19.33
C GLU A 50 6.48 7.04 -18.43
N ALA A 51 6.07 5.92 -17.85
CA ALA A 51 6.90 5.09 -17.00
C ALA A 51 8.12 4.52 -17.74
N ILE A 52 7.93 4.01 -18.96
CA ILE A 52 9.05 3.51 -19.79
C ILE A 52 10.05 4.63 -20.09
N LYS A 53 9.57 5.79 -20.54
CA LYS A 53 10.44 6.95 -20.83
C LYS A 53 11.23 7.38 -19.60
N LYS A 54 10.56 7.43 -18.43
CA LYS A 54 11.18 7.78 -17.16
C LYS A 54 12.25 6.77 -16.76
N ALA A 55 12.00 5.47 -16.98
CA ALA A 55 12.95 4.41 -16.69
C ALA A 55 14.22 4.55 -17.52
N GLU A 56 14.11 4.82 -18.83
CA GLU A 56 15.24 5.06 -19.72
C GLU A 56 16.05 6.31 -19.32
N GLU A 57 15.39 7.36 -18.83
CA GLU A 57 16.07 8.55 -18.29
C GLU A 57 16.85 8.23 -17.02
N ILE A 58 16.28 7.40 -16.15
CA ILE A 58 16.91 7.01 -14.89
C ILE A 58 18.11 6.08 -15.16
N ASP A 59 18.01 5.15 -16.10
CA ASP A 59 19.14 4.31 -16.49
C ASP A 59 20.34 5.15 -16.92
N LYS A 60 20.13 6.21 -17.73
CA LYS A 60 21.17 7.15 -18.11
C LYS A 60 21.81 7.86 -16.92
N LYS A 61 21.00 8.26 -15.92
CA LYS A 61 21.51 8.87 -14.67
C LYS A 61 22.33 7.88 -13.85
N ILE A 62 21.89 6.61 -13.77
CA ILE A 62 22.61 5.54 -13.06
C ILE A 62 23.95 5.28 -13.74
N GLU A 63 23.98 5.17 -15.06
CA GLU A 63 25.20 4.98 -15.86
C GLU A 63 26.18 6.15 -15.70
N ALA A 64 25.67 7.38 -15.64
CA ALA A 64 26.46 8.59 -15.41
C ALA A 64 26.96 8.75 -13.96
N GLY A 65 26.51 7.91 -13.02
CA GLY A 65 26.80 8.05 -11.58
C GLY A 65 26.11 9.23 -10.92
N GLU A 66 25.06 9.76 -11.54
CA GLU A 66 24.25 10.90 -11.05
C GLU A 66 23.09 10.49 -10.15
N SER A 67 22.76 9.19 -10.11
CA SER A 67 21.72 8.66 -9.22
C SER A 67 22.18 8.75 -7.77
N LYS A 68 21.34 9.36 -6.92
CA LYS A 68 21.65 9.63 -5.51
C LYS A 68 20.96 8.67 -4.54
N THR A 69 20.07 7.81 -5.04
CA THR A 69 19.23 6.95 -4.20
C THR A 69 19.31 5.50 -4.64
N GLU A 70 19.17 4.58 -3.69
CA GLU A 70 19.16 3.14 -3.99
C GLU A 70 17.87 2.69 -4.66
N LEU A 71 16.77 3.46 -4.53
CA LEU A 71 15.44 3.12 -5.05
C LEU A 71 15.17 3.66 -6.45
N ALA A 72 16.15 4.40 -7.01
CA ALA A 72 16.01 4.98 -8.35
C ALA A 72 15.68 3.91 -9.39
N GLY A 73 14.61 4.16 -10.14
CA GLY A 73 14.16 3.28 -11.20
C GLY A 73 13.27 2.11 -10.78
N ILE A 74 12.90 2.01 -9.50
CA ILE A 74 11.92 1.02 -9.05
C ILE A 74 10.50 1.52 -9.33
N PRO A 75 9.65 0.70 -10.01
CA PRO A 75 8.25 1.05 -10.25
C PRO A 75 7.40 1.03 -8.99
N ILE A 76 6.32 1.85 -8.96
CA ILE A 76 5.35 1.89 -7.86
C ILE A 76 3.94 2.21 -8.38
N GLY A 77 2.91 1.64 -7.71
CA GLY A 77 1.52 2.01 -7.90
C GLY A 77 1.02 2.96 -6.80
N ILE A 78 0.14 3.90 -7.13
CA ILE A 78 -0.34 4.93 -6.19
C ILE A 78 -1.86 4.93 -6.14
N LYS A 79 -2.46 4.73 -4.96
CA LYS A 79 -3.91 4.86 -4.78
C LYS A 79 -4.40 6.22 -5.23
N ASP A 80 -5.56 6.27 -5.89
CA ASP A 80 -6.02 7.46 -6.63
C ASP A 80 -6.59 8.59 -5.77
N ASN A 81 -6.40 8.55 -4.47
CA ASN A 81 -6.69 9.66 -3.55
C ASN A 81 -5.44 10.46 -3.10
N MET A 82 -4.27 10.14 -3.62
CA MET A 82 -3.04 10.91 -3.35
C MET A 82 -2.80 11.89 -4.49
N CYS A 83 -2.84 13.18 -4.21
CA CYS A 83 -2.57 14.24 -5.17
C CYS A 83 -1.21 14.05 -5.84
N THR A 84 -1.21 14.00 -7.16
CA THR A 84 0.00 13.84 -7.98
C THR A 84 0.01 14.91 -9.04
N LYS A 85 0.96 15.83 -8.96
CA LYS A 85 1.03 17.01 -9.82
C LYS A 85 1.04 16.64 -11.30
N GLY A 86 0.12 17.23 -12.06
CA GLY A 86 -0.01 17.00 -13.50
C GLY A 86 -0.71 15.70 -13.88
N VAL A 87 -1.15 14.90 -12.88
CA VAL A 87 -1.84 13.62 -13.10
C VAL A 87 -3.26 13.68 -12.51
N LYS A 88 -4.19 13.00 -13.14
CA LYS A 88 -5.55 12.87 -12.62
C LYS A 88 -5.53 12.25 -11.22
N THR A 89 -6.35 12.80 -10.33
CA THR A 89 -6.57 12.30 -8.97
C THR A 89 -8.07 12.31 -8.73
N THR A 90 -8.73 11.20 -9.00
CA THR A 90 -10.19 11.14 -9.12
C THR A 90 -10.89 10.60 -7.87
N CYS A 91 -10.17 9.97 -6.96
CA CYS A 91 -10.74 9.28 -5.79
C CYS A 91 -11.83 8.25 -6.15
N GLY A 92 -11.77 7.64 -7.34
CA GLY A 92 -12.81 6.72 -7.81
C GLY A 92 -14.16 7.39 -8.11
N SER A 93 -14.21 8.74 -8.18
CA SER A 93 -15.42 9.53 -8.28
C SER A 93 -15.58 10.20 -9.64
N LYS A 94 -16.81 10.20 -10.16
CA LYS A 94 -17.19 11.01 -11.34
C LYS A 94 -17.01 12.51 -11.10
N MET A 95 -17.19 12.96 -9.88
CA MET A 95 -17.06 14.39 -9.53
C MET A 95 -15.66 14.92 -9.85
N LEU A 96 -14.63 14.08 -9.69
CA LEU A 96 -13.24 14.41 -9.90
C LEU A 96 -12.64 13.78 -11.17
N GLU A 97 -13.44 13.22 -12.07
CA GLU A 97 -12.95 12.51 -13.27
C GLU A 97 -12.00 13.33 -14.16
N ASN A 98 -12.14 14.66 -14.12
CA ASN A 98 -11.31 15.60 -14.86
C ASN A 98 -10.34 16.41 -13.99
N PHE A 99 -10.27 16.11 -12.69
CA PHE A 99 -9.38 16.83 -11.79
C PHE A 99 -7.93 16.38 -11.97
N VAL A 100 -7.10 17.32 -12.43
CA VAL A 100 -5.64 17.16 -12.50
C VAL A 100 -5.03 17.95 -11.36
N SER A 101 -4.32 17.26 -10.47
CA SER A 101 -3.76 17.91 -9.29
C SER A 101 -2.68 18.94 -9.65
N PRO A 102 -2.74 20.19 -9.10
CA PRO A 102 -1.72 21.19 -9.30
C PRO A 102 -0.49 21.01 -8.41
N TYR A 103 -0.52 20.10 -7.44
CA TYR A 103 0.55 19.85 -6.47
C TYR A 103 0.67 18.35 -6.13
N ASN A 104 1.76 17.99 -5.49
CA ASN A 104 1.98 16.63 -4.98
C ASN A 104 1.58 16.51 -3.51
N ALA A 105 1.05 15.35 -3.13
CA ALA A 105 1.07 14.92 -1.74
C ALA A 105 2.51 14.77 -1.25
N THR A 106 2.77 15.01 0.04
CA THR A 106 4.11 14.85 0.61
C THR A 106 4.67 13.44 0.39
N ALA A 107 3.84 12.40 0.48
CA ALA A 107 4.26 11.05 0.13
C ALA A 107 4.77 10.95 -1.32
N MET A 108 4.11 11.64 -2.27
CA MET A 108 4.54 11.68 -3.67
C MET A 108 5.81 12.51 -3.87
N GLU A 109 6.01 13.58 -3.11
CA GLU A 109 7.28 14.34 -3.12
C GLU A 109 8.45 13.44 -2.71
N LYS A 110 8.26 12.63 -1.66
CA LYS A 110 9.26 11.68 -1.18
C LYS A 110 9.54 10.54 -2.18
N ILE A 111 8.50 9.98 -2.80
CA ILE A 111 8.63 8.97 -3.86
C ILE A 111 9.42 9.54 -5.06
N ASN A 112 9.10 10.78 -5.47
CA ASN A 112 9.82 11.42 -6.57
C ASN A 112 11.27 11.76 -6.22
N ALA A 113 11.56 12.10 -4.96
CA ALA A 113 12.92 12.36 -4.49
C ALA A 113 13.81 11.10 -4.53
N GLU A 114 13.21 9.93 -4.44
CA GLU A 114 13.88 8.63 -4.60
C GLU A 114 13.99 8.21 -6.08
N ASP A 115 13.63 9.05 -7.03
CA ASP A 115 13.60 8.74 -8.47
C ASP A 115 12.83 7.44 -8.79
N MET A 116 11.79 7.11 -8.01
CA MET A 116 10.89 5.98 -8.27
C MET A 116 9.97 6.27 -9.46
N ILE A 117 9.44 5.22 -10.09
CA ILE A 117 8.65 5.33 -11.32
C ILE A 117 7.19 4.99 -11.04
N MET A 118 6.30 5.97 -11.16
CA MET A 118 4.87 5.72 -11.01
C MET A 118 4.31 5.02 -12.25
N LEU A 119 3.77 3.79 -12.08
CA LEU A 119 3.10 3.04 -13.15
C LEU A 119 1.66 3.49 -13.39
N GLY A 120 1.06 4.18 -12.41
CA GLY A 120 -0.28 4.73 -12.55
C GLY A 120 -1.01 4.93 -11.23
N LYS A 121 -2.27 5.40 -11.37
CA LYS A 121 -3.20 5.64 -10.27
C LYS A 121 -4.14 4.44 -10.15
N LEU A 122 -4.19 3.88 -8.94
CA LEU A 122 -4.86 2.61 -8.63
C LEU A 122 -6.28 2.84 -8.12
N ASN A 123 -7.18 1.96 -8.54
CA ASN A 123 -8.60 2.04 -8.26
C ASN A 123 -8.91 1.90 -6.76
N MET A 124 -10.05 2.44 -6.37
CA MET A 124 -10.47 2.52 -4.98
C MET A 124 -11.99 2.71 -4.88
N ASP A 125 -12.57 2.41 -3.73
CA ASP A 125 -13.93 2.86 -3.44
C ASP A 125 -14.00 4.39 -3.43
N GLU A 126 -15.10 4.95 -3.93
CA GLU A 126 -15.30 6.39 -4.08
C GLU A 126 -15.01 7.14 -2.78
N PHE A 127 -14.11 8.14 -2.82
CA PHE A 127 -13.62 8.92 -1.67
C PHE A 127 -13.11 8.07 -0.49
N ALA A 128 -12.60 6.88 -0.76
CA ALA A 128 -12.15 5.91 0.24
C ALA A 128 -13.27 5.36 1.16
N MET A 129 -14.54 5.57 0.80
CA MET A 129 -15.73 5.17 1.55
C MET A 129 -16.26 3.82 1.06
N GLY A 130 -15.61 2.73 1.44
CA GLY A 130 -16.00 1.38 1.06
C GLY A 130 -15.01 0.33 1.52
N SER A 131 -15.33 -0.93 1.27
CA SER A 131 -14.54 -2.08 1.70
C SER A 131 -14.45 -3.20 0.65
N SER A 132 -14.81 -2.91 -0.61
CA SER A 132 -14.86 -3.91 -1.68
C SER A 132 -14.28 -3.44 -3.02
N THR A 133 -14.07 -2.15 -3.21
CA THR A 133 -13.69 -1.50 -4.48
C THR A 133 -14.70 -1.74 -5.60
N GLU A 134 -15.97 -1.95 -5.23
CA GLU A 134 -17.12 -1.97 -6.13
C GLU A 134 -17.72 -0.58 -6.33
N TYR A 135 -17.49 0.34 -5.39
CA TYR A 135 -18.05 1.69 -5.38
C TYR A 135 -17.23 2.71 -6.18
N SER A 136 -16.30 2.27 -7.00
CA SER A 136 -15.63 3.13 -7.98
C SER A 136 -16.58 3.49 -9.13
N HIS A 137 -16.60 4.77 -9.52
CA HIS A 137 -17.33 5.20 -10.73
C HIS A 137 -16.79 4.57 -12.01
N PHE A 138 -15.50 4.25 -12.07
CA PHE A 138 -14.83 3.84 -13.32
C PHE A 138 -15.07 2.38 -13.64
N HIS A 139 -14.80 1.48 -12.70
CA HIS A 139 -14.98 0.04 -12.84
C HIS A 139 -14.80 -0.67 -11.50
N THR A 140 -15.20 -1.92 -11.43
CA THR A 140 -15.04 -2.78 -10.27
C THR A 140 -13.73 -3.55 -10.36
N THR A 141 -12.82 -3.35 -9.40
CA THR A 141 -11.60 -4.15 -9.29
C THR A 141 -11.92 -5.56 -8.81
N LYS A 142 -11.24 -6.55 -9.36
CA LYS A 142 -11.44 -7.96 -9.04
C LYS A 142 -10.26 -8.53 -8.28
N ASN A 143 -10.53 -9.51 -7.42
CA ASN A 143 -9.47 -10.22 -6.71
C ASN A 143 -8.70 -11.14 -7.67
N PRO A 144 -7.37 -11.00 -7.78
CA PRO A 144 -6.57 -11.80 -8.73
C PRO A 144 -6.60 -13.32 -8.48
N TRP A 145 -6.87 -13.73 -7.24
CA TRP A 145 -6.98 -15.14 -6.87
C TRP A 145 -8.28 -15.78 -7.36
N ASN A 146 -9.35 -15.00 -7.43
CA ASN A 146 -10.64 -15.42 -7.98
C ASN A 146 -11.38 -14.18 -8.50
N LEU A 147 -11.45 -14.04 -9.82
CA LEU A 147 -12.04 -12.90 -10.52
C LEU A 147 -13.55 -12.70 -10.26
N ASN A 148 -14.21 -13.66 -9.59
CA ASN A 148 -15.60 -13.54 -9.15
C ASN A 148 -15.75 -13.00 -7.72
N THR A 149 -14.65 -12.61 -7.06
CA THR A 149 -14.63 -12.09 -5.70
C THR A 149 -13.99 -10.71 -5.65
N VAL A 150 -14.31 -9.97 -4.59
CA VAL A 150 -13.79 -8.62 -4.36
C VAL A 150 -12.34 -8.66 -3.82
N PRO A 151 -11.51 -7.67 -4.13
CA PRO A 151 -10.16 -7.55 -3.59
C PRO A 151 -10.16 -6.97 -2.16
N GLY A 152 -11.34 -6.55 -1.68
CA GLY A 152 -11.44 -5.66 -0.51
C GLY A 152 -11.30 -4.19 -0.89
N GLY A 153 -11.29 -3.32 0.11
CA GLY A 153 -11.23 -1.86 -0.08
C GLY A 153 -11.02 -1.09 1.24
N SER A 154 -10.86 0.19 1.09
CA SER A 154 -10.99 0.99 -0.14
C SER A 154 -9.74 0.97 -1.03
N SER A 155 -8.58 0.41 -0.63
CA SER A 155 -7.36 0.30 -1.44
C SER A 155 -7.32 -1.02 -2.24
N GLY A 156 -8.46 -1.45 -2.80
CA GLY A 156 -8.54 -2.74 -3.50
C GLY A 156 -7.74 -2.78 -4.79
N GLY A 157 -7.68 -1.68 -5.54
CA GLY A 157 -6.80 -1.57 -6.71
C GLY A 157 -5.32 -1.72 -6.33
N SER A 158 -4.87 -1.10 -5.21
CA SER A 158 -3.50 -1.26 -4.73
C SER A 158 -3.18 -2.69 -4.33
N ALA A 159 -4.10 -3.35 -3.60
CA ALA A 159 -3.93 -4.75 -3.20
C ALA A 159 -3.91 -5.69 -4.41
N ALA A 160 -4.87 -5.54 -5.30
CA ALA A 160 -5.00 -6.37 -6.50
C ALA A 160 -3.81 -6.20 -7.45
N ALA A 161 -3.31 -4.96 -7.63
CA ALA A 161 -2.15 -4.70 -8.47
C ALA A 161 -0.88 -5.40 -7.96
N VAL A 162 -0.63 -5.36 -6.65
CA VAL A 162 0.51 -6.07 -6.05
C VAL A 162 0.33 -7.58 -6.15
N ALA A 163 -0.85 -8.12 -5.80
CA ALA A 163 -1.13 -9.55 -5.83
C ALA A 163 -1.07 -10.15 -7.24
N ALA A 164 -1.47 -9.38 -8.27
CA ALA A 164 -1.42 -9.79 -9.68
C ALA A 164 -0.04 -9.57 -10.32
N ASN A 165 0.94 -9.05 -9.56
CA ASN A 165 2.25 -8.64 -10.09
C ASN A 165 2.17 -7.58 -11.19
N LEU A 166 1.21 -6.65 -11.12
CA LEU A 166 1.11 -5.48 -12.00
C LEU A 166 2.03 -4.34 -11.54
N VAL A 167 2.34 -4.32 -10.25
CA VAL A 167 3.32 -3.44 -9.63
C VAL A 167 4.11 -4.22 -8.58
N PRO A 168 5.38 -3.86 -8.30
CA PRO A 168 6.14 -4.55 -7.25
C PRO A 168 5.64 -4.23 -5.85
N TRP A 169 5.20 -3.01 -5.65
CA TRP A 169 4.58 -2.46 -4.44
C TRP A 169 3.64 -1.30 -4.75
N ALA A 170 2.86 -0.87 -3.77
CA ALA A 170 1.95 0.25 -3.91
C ALA A 170 1.79 1.06 -2.61
N LEU A 171 1.28 2.28 -2.73
CA LEU A 171 0.73 3.03 -1.60
C LEU A 171 -0.79 2.87 -1.55
N GLY A 172 -1.29 2.67 -0.34
CA GLY A 172 -2.70 2.70 0.01
C GLY A 172 -2.99 3.77 1.05
N SER A 173 -4.26 3.93 1.43
CA SER A 173 -4.71 4.72 2.58
C SER A 173 -5.65 3.91 3.45
N ASP A 174 -5.60 4.12 4.76
CA ASP A 174 -6.35 3.38 5.76
C ASP A 174 -7.02 4.34 6.75
N THR A 175 -8.31 4.25 6.88
CA THR A 175 -9.12 4.99 7.85
C THR A 175 -9.72 4.03 8.88
N GLY A 176 -10.34 2.97 8.40
CA GLY A 176 -10.96 1.91 9.21
C GLY A 176 -10.56 0.49 8.78
N GLY A 177 -9.40 0.33 8.10
CA GLY A 177 -8.94 -0.96 7.59
C GLY A 177 -8.58 -0.97 6.10
N SER A 178 -8.67 0.19 5.41
CA SER A 178 -8.60 0.25 3.94
C SER A 178 -7.21 -0.04 3.31
N ILE A 179 -6.19 -0.34 4.10
CA ILE A 179 -4.94 -0.99 3.68
C ILE A 179 -4.95 -2.45 4.11
N ARG A 180 -5.22 -2.70 5.40
CA ARG A 180 -5.08 -4.00 6.06
C ARG A 180 -6.07 -5.03 5.53
N GLN A 181 -7.32 -4.63 5.36
CA GLN A 181 -8.39 -5.53 4.92
C GLN A 181 -8.18 -5.98 3.47
N PRO A 182 -7.98 -5.10 2.46
CA PRO A 182 -7.72 -5.56 1.10
C PRO A 182 -6.38 -6.32 0.98
N ALA A 183 -5.35 -5.98 1.76
CA ALA A 183 -4.12 -6.76 1.81
C ALA A 183 -4.37 -8.19 2.29
N SER A 184 -5.18 -8.36 3.32
CA SER A 184 -5.59 -9.68 3.83
C SER A 184 -6.35 -10.50 2.78
N LEU A 185 -7.31 -9.89 2.08
CA LEU A 185 -8.11 -10.58 1.05
C LEU A 185 -7.30 -10.92 -0.23
N CYS A 186 -6.27 -10.14 -0.53
CA CYS A 186 -5.39 -10.38 -1.68
C CYS A 186 -4.11 -11.16 -1.33
N GLY A 187 -3.87 -11.51 -0.05
CA GLY A 187 -2.71 -12.30 0.36
C GLY A 187 -1.37 -11.56 0.23
N ILE A 188 -1.35 -10.27 0.52
CA ILE A 188 -0.16 -9.42 0.51
C ILE A 188 0.09 -8.79 1.89
N VAL A 189 1.20 -8.09 2.07
CA VAL A 189 1.48 -7.31 3.27
C VAL A 189 0.89 -5.90 3.13
N GLY A 190 0.04 -5.51 4.07
CA GLY A 190 -0.49 -4.16 4.20
C GLY A 190 -0.16 -3.56 5.56
N LEU A 191 0.58 -2.47 5.59
CA LEU A 191 0.99 -1.81 6.83
C LEU A 191 0.29 -0.47 7.00
N LYS A 192 -0.56 -0.35 8.02
CA LYS A 192 -1.05 0.96 8.49
C LYS A 192 -0.07 1.49 9.55
N PRO A 193 0.70 2.54 9.24
CA PRO A 193 1.60 3.16 10.21
C PRO A 193 0.84 3.75 11.41
N THR A 194 1.57 4.04 12.48
CA THR A 194 1.06 4.87 13.58
C THR A 194 0.59 6.21 13.03
N TYR A 195 -0.57 6.70 13.52
CA TYR A 195 -1.13 7.99 13.12
C TYR A 195 -0.11 9.13 13.32
N GLY A 196 0.01 9.98 12.31
CA GLY A 196 0.98 11.08 12.28
C GLY A 196 2.40 10.70 11.83
N LEU A 197 2.70 9.41 11.64
CA LEU A 197 4.03 8.97 11.19
C LEU A 197 4.30 9.31 9.72
N VAL A 198 3.26 9.28 8.88
CA VAL A 198 3.28 9.65 7.48
C VAL A 198 2.38 10.84 7.27
N SER A 199 2.88 11.91 6.65
CA SER A 199 2.10 13.10 6.34
C SER A 199 0.86 12.79 5.49
N ARG A 200 -0.25 13.42 5.86
CA ARG A 200 -1.52 13.39 5.11
C ARG A 200 -1.67 14.56 4.13
N TYR A 201 -0.69 15.48 4.08
CA TYR A 201 -0.76 16.60 3.13
C TYR A 201 -0.89 16.09 1.70
N GLY A 202 -1.96 16.52 1.02
CA GLY A 202 -2.28 16.09 -0.34
C GLY A 202 -2.93 14.70 -0.46
N LEU A 203 -3.26 14.05 0.67
CA LEU A 203 -4.22 12.96 0.69
C LEU A 203 -5.63 13.56 0.70
N VAL A 204 -6.49 13.18 -0.24
CA VAL A 204 -7.91 13.56 -0.19
C VAL A 204 -8.54 12.85 1.01
N ALA A 205 -9.02 13.65 1.97
CA ALA A 205 -9.46 13.14 3.26
C ALA A 205 -10.77 12.35 3.18
N PHE A 206 -10.85 11.29 3.99
CA PHE A 206 -12.12 10.68 4.38
C PHE A 206 -12.45 11.08 5.83
N ALA A 207 -11.60 10.70 6.79
CA ALA A 207 -11.72 11.12 8.18
C ALA A 207 -10.35 11.52 8.70
N SER A 208 -10.12 12.82 8.80
CA SER A 208 -8.80 13.41 9.10
C SER A 208 -8.20 12.93 10.41
N SER A 209 -9.03 12.57 11.41
CA SER A 209 -8.59 12.00 12.69
C SER A 209 -8.09 10.55 12.59
N LEU A 210 -8.35 9.85 11.48
CA LEU A 210 -8.10 8.42 11.34
C LEU A 210 -7.22 8.07 10.14
N ASP A 211 -7.24 8.88 9.07
CA ASP A 211 -6.58 8.58 7.81
C ASP A 211 -5.06 8.43 7.95
N GLN A 212 -4.51 7.40 7.33
CA GLN A 212 -3.06 7.20 7.19
C GLN A 212 -2.70 6.62 5.81
N ILE A 213 -1.62 7.12 5.21
CA ILE A 213 -0.98 6.51 4.04
C ILE A 213 -0.05 5.40 4.53
N GLY A 214 0.01 4.29 3.80
CA GLY A 214 0.94 3.21 4.14
C GLY A 214 1.26 2.26 3.00
N PRO A 215 2.29 1.43 3.19
CA PRO A 215 2.78 0.47 2.21
C PRO A 215 1.83 -0.71 1.99
N MET A 216 1.78 -1.18 0.73
CA MET A 216 1.20 -2.45 0.32
C MET A 216 2.23 -3.19 -0.55
N THR A 217 2.70 -4.35 -0.10
CA THR A 217 3.91 -4.99 -0.64
C THR A 217 3.78 -6.51 -0.65
N LYS A 218 4.70 -7.20 -1.32
CA LYS A 218 4.74 -8.67 -1.34
C LYS A 218 5.24 -9.25 -0.03
N ASP A 219 6.17 -8.57 0.64
CA ASP A 219 6.76 -9.03 1.91
C ASP A 219 6.97 -7.88 2.91
N VAL A 220 7.36 -8.26 4.13
CA VAL A 220 7.54 -7.32 5.25
C VAL A 220 8.79 -6.44 5.08
N LYS A 221 9.84 -6.95 4.41
CA LYS A 221 11.08 -6.18 4.19
C LYS A 221 10.82 -5.01 3.25
N ASP A 222 10.09 -5.23 2.17
CA ASP A 222 9.68 -4.18 1.25
C ASP A 222 8.77 -3.15 1.93
N ALA A 223 7.87 -3.60 2.84
CA ALA A 223 7.03 -2.69 3.62
C ALA A 223 7.88 -1.77 4.52
N ALA A 224 8.92 -2.30 5.15
CA ALA A 224 9.84 -1.51 5.96
C ALA A 224 10.66 -0.51 5.12
N ILE A 225 11.13 -0.93 3.93
CA ILE A 225 11.85 -0.06 2.99
C ILE A 225 10.95 1.09 2.53
N LEU A 226 9.73 0.80 2.08
CA LEU A 226 8.80 1.83 1.61
C LEU A 226 8.36 2.75 2.74
N LEU A 227 8.18 2.25 3.98
CA LEU A 227 7.91 3.05 5.15
C LEU A 227 9.06 4.02 5.46
N ASN A 228 10.32 3.60 5.31
CA ASN A 228 11.48 4.48 5.45
C ASN A 228 11.41 5.69 4.50
N VAL A 229 10.89 5.49 3.30
CA VAL A 229 10.74 6.57 2.31
C VAL A 229 9.67 7.55 2.74
N ILE A 230 8.47 7.07 3.03
CA ILE A 230 7.29 7.93 3.20
C ILE A 230 7.16 8.53 4.60
N SER A 231 7.80 7.97 5.63
CA SER A 231 7.73 8.45 7.01
C SER A 231 8.51 9.74 7.27
N GLY A 232 8.18 10.40 8.38
CA GLY A 232 8.87 11.58 8.93
C GLY A 232 8.00 12.83 8.95
N HIS A 233 8.42 13.77 9.79
CA HIS A 233 7.70 15.02 10.05
C HIS A 233 7.50 15.87 8.79
N ASP A 234 6.35 16.55 8.73
CA ASP A 234 5.97 17.47 7.66
C ASP A 234 5.21 18.67 8.26
N GLU A 235 5.78 19.86 8.13
CA GLU A 235 5.17 21.11 8.60
C GLU A 235 3.84 21.45 7.90
N LYS A 236 3.56 20.84 6.72
CA LYS A 236 2.31 21.02 5.98
C LYS A 236 1.13 20.23 6.58
N ASP A 237 1.40 19.30 7.49
CA ASP A 237 0.38 18.49 8.19
C ASP A 237 0.52 18.70 9.70
N THR A 238 -0.41 19.45 10.28
CA THR A 238 -0.41 19.76 11.72
C THR A 238 -0.51 18.55 12.64
N THR A 239 -0.90 17.39 12.10
CA THR A 239 -0.97 16.13 12.84
C THR A 239 0.27 15.26 12.65
N SER A 240 1.21 15.70 11.81
CA SER A 240 2.48 15.00 11.60
C SER A 240 3.32 15.01 12.87
N ALA A 241 3.68 13.81 13.35
CA ALA A 241 4.41 13.66 14.60
C ALA A 241 5.88 14.09 14.44
N GLU A 242 6.37 14.88 15.39
CA GLU A 242 7.80 15.22 15.52
C GLU A 242 8.55 14.06 16.16
N ILE A 243 8.86 13.04 15.37
CA ILE A 243 9.61 11.87 15.83
C ILE A 243 10.91 11.72 15.06
N GLU A 244 11.92 11.19 15.72
CA GLU A 244 13.18 10.86 15.07
C GLU A 244 12.95 9.82 13.95
N LYS A 245 13.51 10.11 12.77
CA LYS A 245 13.46 9.18 11.64
C LYS A 245 14.24 7.91 11.97
N LYS A 246 13.55 6.78 11.96
CA LYS A 246 14.14 5.46 12.23
C LYS A 246 14.30 4.68 10.92
N ASP A 247 15.27 3.79 10.90
CA ASP A 247 15.37 2.78 9.85
C ASP A 247 14.57 1.53 10.28
N TYR A 248 13.38 1.38 9.72
CA TYR A 248 12.47 0.28 10.05
C TYR A 248 12.98 -1.09 9.61
N THR A 249 13.90 -1.15 8.64
CA THR A 249 14.52 -2.42 8.24
C THR A 249 15.35 -3.03 9.36
N LYS A 250 15.90 -2.21 10.27
CA LYS A 250 16.62 -2.68 11.47
C LYS A 250 15.73 -3.30 12.53
N CYS A 251 14.41 -3.12 12.43
CA CYS A 251 13.44 -3.74 13.31
C CYS A 251 13.13 -5.19 12.92
N LEU A 252 13.50 -5.61 11.72
CA LEU A 252 13.28 -6.97 11.22
C LEU A 252 14.23 -7.94 11.94
N LYS A 253 13.66 -8.88 12.66
CA LYS A 253 14.37 -9.90 13.42
C LYS A 253 13.96 -11.28 12.92
N ASN A 254 14.92 -12.19 12.87
CA ASN A 254 14.68 -13.59 12.53
C ASN A 254 14.34 -14.46 13.75
N ASP A 255 14.16 -13.85 14.93
CA ASP A 255 13.87 -14.53 16.17
C ASP A 255 12.71 -13.85 16.90
N VAL A 256 11.74 -14.63 17.32
CA VAL A 256 10.55 -14.19 18.08
C VAL A 256 10.55 -14.74 19.53
N LYS A 257 11.65 -15.38 19.97
CA LYS A 257 11.77 -15.94 21.30
C LYS A 257 11.61 -14.86 22.37
N GLY A 258 10.67 -15.09 23.29
CA GLY A 258 10.34 -14.15 24.35
C GLY A 258 9.51 -12.93 23.89
N LEU A 259 9.09 -12.87 22.62
CA LEU A 259 8.12 -11.87 22.18
C LEU A 259 6.77 -12.17 22.82
N LYS A 260 6.17 -11.18 23.48
CA LYS A 260 4.82 -11.29 24.02
C LYS A 260 3.79 -10.93 22.95
N ILE A 261 2.87 -11.85 22.70
CA ILE A 261 1.77 -11.69 21.74
C ILE A 261 0.45 -11.78 22.50
N GLY A 262 -0.30 -10.66 22.52
CA GLY A 262 -1.63 -10.61 23.10
C GLY A 262 -2.68 -11.07 22.09
N VAL A 263 -3.61 -11.90 22.56
CA VAL A 263 -4.74 -12.40 21.75
C VAL A 263 -6.04 -11.95 22.41
N PRO A 264 -6.73 -10.92 21.85
CA PRO A 264 -8.01 -10.46 22.39
C PRO A 264 -9.11 -11.51 22.18
N LYS A 265 -9.81 -11.87 23.23
CA LYS A 265 -10.90 -12.89 23.18
C LYS A 265 -12.04 -12.45 22.25
N GLU A 266 -12.32 -11.14 22.22
CA GLU A 266 -13.39 -10.53 21.44
C GLU A 266 -13.17 -10.69 19.94
N TYR A 267 -11.91 -10.88 19.48
CA TYR A 267 -11.60 -11.08 18.06
C TYR A 267 -11.88 -12.50 17.56
N PHE A 268 -12.20 -13.43 18.47
CA PHE A 268 -12.53 -14.83 18.15
C PHE A 268 -13.99 -15.20 18.48
N GLY A 269 -14.86 -14.17 18.58
CA GLY A 269 -16.28 -14.31 18.86
C GLY A 269 -17.10 -14.92 17.71
N GLU A 270 -18.42 -14.76 17.78
CA GLU A 270 -19.35 -15.22 16.75
C GLU A 270 -19.18 -14.44 15.43
N GLY A 271 -19.45 -15.09 14.28
CA GLY A 271 -19.45 -14.46 12.95
C GLY A 271 -18.15 -14.60 12.16
N ILE A 272 -17.07 -15.12 12.73
CA ILE A 272 -15.84 -15.41 12.00
C ILE A 272 -16.04 -16.69 11.18
N ASN A 273 -15.63 -16.66 9.91
CA ASN A 273 -15.56 -17.87 9.10
C ASN A 273 -14.63 -18.90 9.76
N PRO A 274 -15.07 -20.15 9.97
CA PRO A 274 -14.28 -21.16 10.67
C PRO A 274 -12.92 -21.45 10.03
N GLU A 275 -12.81 -21.41 8.71
CA GLU A 275 -11.54 -21.63 8.00
C GLU A 275 -10.56 -20.47 8.24
N VAL A 276 -11.05 -19.23 8.27
CA VAL A 276 -10.22 -18.05 8.62
C VAL A 276 -9.75 -18.15 10.06
N LYS A 277 -10.66 -18.49 10.99
CA LYS A 277 -10.32 -18.68 12.41
C LYS A 277 -9.21 -19.72 12.57
N ALA A 278 -9.36 -20.87 11.93
CA ALA A 278 -8.37 -21.94 12.00
C ALA A 278 -6.99 -21.50 11.49
N LYS A 279 -6.93 -20.70 10.40
CA LYS A 279 -5.64 -20.19 9.88
C LYS A 279 -4.98 -19.17 10.82
N VAL A 280 -5.75 -18.35 11.51
CA VAL A 280 -5.21 -17.44 12.53
C VAL A 280 -4.71 -18.22 13.74
N GLU A 281 -5.45 -19.23 14.20
CA GLU A 281 -5.04 -20.11 15.29
C GLU A 281 -3.76 -20.90 14.95
N GLU A 282 -3.62 -21.43 13.71
CA GLU A 282 -2.38 -22.04 13.21
C GLU A 282 -1.19 -21.06 13.29
N ALA A 283 -1.41 -19.80 12.90
CA ALA A 283 -0.36 -18.79 12.97
C ALA A 283 0.06 -18.48 14.42
N ILE A 284 -0.90 -18.37 15.34
CA ILE A 284 -0.64 -18.14 16.76
C ILE A 284 0.18 -19.32 17.35
N GLU A 285 -0.21 -20.56 17.06
CA GLU A 285 0.51 -21.74 17.54
C GLU A 285 1.93 -21.78 16.94
N LYS A 286 2.10 -21.35 15.67
CA LYS A 286 3.42 -21.25 15.05
C LYS A 286 4.33 -20.26 15.77
N TYR A 287 3.82 -19.11 16.19
CA TYR A 287 4.60 -18.15 16.99
C TYR A 287 5.00 -18.75 18.35
N LYS A 288 4.11 -19.51 18.99
CA LYS A 288 4.38 -20.20 20.24
C LYS A 288 5.46 -21.29 20.07
N GLU A 289 5.39 -22.10 19.01
CA GLU A 289 6.45 -23.07 18.67
C GLU A 289 7.81 -22.42 18.47
N LEU A 290 7.84 -21.19 17.92
CA LEU A 290 9.05 -20.39 17.72
C LEU A 290 9.53 -19.70 19.00
N GLY A 291 8.84 -19.88 20.12
CA GLY A 291 9.24 -19.40 21.45
C GLY A 291 8.67 -18.04 21.83
N ALA A 292 7.64 -17.54 21.14
CA ALA A 292 6.87 -16.40 21.62
C ALA A 292 5.97 -16.79 22.81
N GLU A 293 5.71 -15.83 23.69
CA GLU A 293 4.78 -15.96 24.82
C GLU A 293 3.39 -15.48 24.36
N ILE A 294 2.41 -16.38 24.35
CA ILE A 294 1.03 -16.04 23.96
C ILE A 294 0.22 -15.76 25.22
N GLU A 295 -0.43 -14.59 25.27
CA GLU A 295 -1.23 -14.12 26.39
C GLU A 295 -2.64 -13.74 25.92
N GLU A 296 -3.67 -14.43 26.39
CA GLU A 296 -5.06 -14.05 26.15
C GLU A 296 -5.47 -12.92 27.10
N PHE A 297 -6.19 -11.94 26.58
CA PHE A 297 -6.73 -10.84 27.38
C PHE A 297 -8.11 -10.40 26.87
N SER A 298 -8.83 -9.58 27.64
CA SER A 298 -10.07 -8.96 27.23
C SER A 298 -9.85 -7.52 26.80
N LEU A 299 -10.49 -7.12 25.73
CA LEU A 299 -10.50 -5.75 25.21
C LEU A 299 -11.91 -5.18 25.36
N ASP A 300 -12.30 -4.83 26.57
CA ASP A 300 -13.68 -4.43 26.95
C ASP A 300 -14.26 -3.29 26.12
N ILE A 301 -13.40 -2.47 25.47
CA ILE A 301 -13.81 -1.37 24.59
C ILE A 301 -14.06 -1.82 23.15
N ALA A 302 -13.76 -3.06 22.77
CA ALA A 302 -13.87 -3.53 21.39
C ALA A 302 -15.30 -3.38 20.83
N ASP A 303 -16.30 -3.61 21.65
CA ASP A 303 -17.73 -3.52 21.28
C ASP A 303 -18.15 -2.11 20.86
N TYR A 304 -17.47 -1.07 21.31
CA TYR A 304 -17.75 0.31 20.95
C TYR A 304 -17.01 0.78 19.69
N SER A 305 -16.00 0.04 19.24
CA SER A 305 -15.07 0.47 18.18
C SER A 305 -15.80 0.76 16.87
N LEU A 306 -16.67 -0.14 16.45
CA LEU A 306 -17.43 0.00 15.19
C LEU A 306 -18.42 1.18 15.24
N ALA A 307 -19.15 1.32 16.34
CA ALA A 307 -20.08 2.43 16.53
C ALA A 307 -19.36 3.77 16.55
N THR A 308 -18.23 3.86 17.25
CA THR A 308 -17.37 5.06 17.29
C THR A 308 -16.87 5.44 15.90
N TYR A 309 -16.39 4.47 15.13
CA TYR A 309 -15.95 4.71 13.76
C TYR A 309 -17.07 5.28 12.89
N TYR A 310 -18.28 4.70 12.93
CA TYR A 310 -19.44 5.19 12.14
C TYR A 310 -20.00 6.53 12.60
N ILE A 311 -19.67 7.00 13.80
CA ILE A 311 -20.00 8.36 14.24
C ILE A 311 -18.95 9.35 13.73
N ILE A 312 -17.66 9.06 13.96
CA ILE A 312 -16.57 9.98 13.63
C ILE A 312 -16.39 10.13 12.11
N ALA A 313 -16.30 9.01 11.39
CA ALA A 313 -15.95 9.06 9.97
C ALA A 313 -17.01 9.78 9.12
N PRO A 314 -18.34 9.54 9.24
CA PRO A 314 -19.33 10.32 8.52
C PRO A 314 -19.40 11.78 8.95
N ALA A 315 -19.17 12.09 10.23
CA ALA A 315 -19.17 13.47 10.72
C ALA A 315 -18.00 14.28 10.15
N GLU A 316 -16.83 13.69 10.00
CA GLU A 316 -15.67 14.35 9.40
C GLU A 316 -15.74 14.42 7.87
N ALA A 317 -16.42 13.47 7.22
CA ALA A 317 -16.60 13.44 5.77
C ALA A 317 -17.64 14.45 5.27
N SER A 318 -18.58 14.92 6.13
CA SER A 318 -19.64 15.86 5.79
C SER A 318 -19.14 17.30 5.84
#